data_9e61b4805d9c13210d5e2acfdf21a084
#
_entry.id   9e61b4805d9c13210d5e2acfdf21a084
#
_cell.length_a   1.000
_cell.length_b   1.000
_cell.length_c   1.000
_cell.angle_alpha   90.00
_cell.angle_beta   90.00
_cell.angle_gamma   90.00
#
_symmetry.space_group_name_H-M   'P 1'
#
loop_
_entity.id
_entity.type
_entity.pdbx_description
1 polymer ?
#
loop_
_entity_poly.entity_id
_entity_poly.type
_entity_poly.pdbx_seq_one_letter_code
_entity_poly.pdbx_strand_id
1 'polypeptide(L)'
;IVTPIIPAMLACGFIKTLAVLFTVVFKVDEANSTIQVLNVVSDTLYAFFPVIIGWSAAKKFKTNMAVSMVIVAILVNPAFTGLFADGASVTFLGIPVTDVYYGSSVLPAILSIYLLSRVEMLLRKIIPGALRSIFVPFLSTLIVFPLLILAIGPIGVWGGNLFASLFTSMYDFSPILAGTLIGGTWQILIIFGMHIAILGLVSVPNIAAYGRDTVIMTHAPSLICQVAAGL
;
A
#
# COMPACT_ATOMS: atom_id res chain seq x y z
N ILE A 1 -6.19 2.78 13.72
CA ILE A 1 -5.24 1.88 13.03
C ILE A 1 -3.95 2.63 12.69
N VAL A 2 -4.02 3.79 12.07
CA VAL A 2 -2.82 4.52 11.60
C VAL A 2 -2.07 5.25 12.73
N THR A 3 -2.77 5.77 13.74
CA THR A 3 -2.18 6.59 14.83
C THR A 3 -0.91 6.00 15.48
N PRO A 4 -0.82 4.69 15.79
CA PRO A 4 0.39 4.13 16.40
C PRO A 4 1.61 4.10 15.47
N ILE A 5 1.39 4.32 14.16
CA ILE A 5 2.44 4.25 13.13
C ILE A 5 3.08 5.64 12.91
N ILE A 6 2.37 6.72 13.26
CA ILE A 6 2.81 8.10 13.03
C ILE A 6 4.25 8.37 13.54
N PRO A 7 4.66 7.98 14.76
CA PRO A 7 6.03 8.24 15.21
C PRO A 7 7.08 7.56 14.32
N ALA A 8 6.82 6.35 13.84
CA ALA A 8 7.74 5.66 12.92
C ALA A 8 7.79 6.37 11.55
N MET A 9 6.65 6.86 11.05
CA MET A 9 6.61 7.65 9.81
C MET A 9 7.43 8.93 9.93
N LEU A 10 7.30 9.64 11.05
CA LEU A 10 8.08 10.86 11.31
C LEU A 10 9.58 10.55 11.39
N ALA A 11 9.98 9.50 12.09
CA ALA A 11 11.37 9.09 12.18
C ALA A 11 11.99 8.79 10.81
N CYS A 12 11.30 7.99 9.99
CA CYS A 12 11.74 7.69 8.62
C CYS A 12 11.77 8.94 7.73
N GLY A 13 10.80 9.84 7.88
CA GLY A 13 10.77 11.12 7.17
C GLY A 13 11.96 12.02 7.53
N PHE A 14 12.33 12.11 8.80
CA PHE A 14 13.51 12.86 9.22
C PHE A 14 14.81 12.25 8.67
N ILE A 15 14.93 10.90 8.66
CA ILE A 15 16.09 10.23 8.06
C ILE A 15 16.17 10.54 6.55
N LYS A 16 15.04 10.52 5.85
CA LYS A 16 14.98 10.90 4.42
C LYS A 16 15.41 12.35 4.21
N THR A 17 14.92 13.26 5.05
CA THR A 17 15.30 14.67 5.01
C THR A 17 16.80 14.87 5.22
N LEU A 18 17.40 14.13 6.15
CA LEU A 18 18.87 14.15 6.35
C LEU A 18 19.62 13.67 5.09
N ALA A 19 19.17 12.57 4.46
CA ALA A 19 19.79 12.07 3.23
C ALA A 19 19.74 13.14 2.11
N VAL A 20 18.55 13.76 1.92
CA VAL A 20 18.39 14.85 0.94
C VAL A 20 19.25 16.08 1.29
N LEU A 21 19.35 16.44 2.58
CA LEU A 21 20.20 17.55 3.01
C LEU A 21 21.67 17.29 2.65
N PHE A 22 22.16 16.10 2.87
CA PHE A 22 23.54 15.73 2.51
C PHE A 22 23.79 15.81 0.99
N THR A 23 22.85 15.37 0.18
CA THR A 23 23.00 15.43 -1.29
C THR A 23 22.87 16.84 -1.83
N VAL A 24 21.87 17.61 -1.39
CA VAL A 24 21.57 18.95 -1.95
C VAL A 24 22.50 20.03 -1.40
N VAL A 25 22.68 20.09 -0.06
CA VAL A 25 23.46 21.16 0.60
C VAL A 25 24.95 20.85 0.62
N PHE A 26 25.29 19.64 1.03
CA PHE A 26 26.71 19.23 1.13
C PHE A 26 27.25 18.62 -0.17
N LYS A 27 26.41 18.50 -1.21
CA LYS A 27 26.77 17.98 -2.54
C LYS A 27 27.45 16.61 -2.49
N VAL A 28 27.08 15.79 -1.51
CA VAL A 28 27.55 14.41 -1.41
C VAL A 28 26.94 13.62 -2.55
N ASP A 29 27.72 12.81 -3.23
CA ASP A 29 27.26 11.97 -4.32
C ASP A 29 26.17 11.00 -3.82
N GLU A 30 25.07 10.86 -4.57
CA GLU A 30 24.00 9.90 -4.31
C GLU A 30 24.51 8.44 -4.34
N ALA A 31 25.57 8.16 -5.10
CA ALA A 31 26.25 6.87 -5.13
C ALA A 31 27.03 6.55 -3.84
N ASN A 32 27.18 7.52 -2.92
CA ASN A 32 27.85 7.29 -1.65
C ASN A 32 27.06 6.26 -0.82
N SER A 33 27.78 5.23 -0.33
CA SER A 33 27.18 4.13 0.42
C SER A 33 26.40 4.58 1.67
N THR A 34 26.85 5.65 2.34
CA THR A 34 26.13 6.22 3.48
C THR A 34 24.79 6.79 3.08
N ILE A 35 24.72 7.51 1.96
CA ILE A 35 23.46 8.06 1.44
C ILE A 35 22.53 6.92 1.01
N GLN A 36 23.04 5.89 0.37
CA GLN A 36 22.25 4.72 -0.02
C GLN A 36 21.66 4.01 1.21
N VAL A 37 22.46 3.80 2.26
CA VAL A 37 21.98 3.19 3.51
C VAL A 37 20.91 4.06 4.17
N LEU A 38 21.10 5.38 4.26
CA LEU A 38 20.08 6.29 4.80
C LEU A 38 18.78 6.23 4.01
N ASN A 39 18.85 6.17 2.69
CA ASN A 39 17.69 6.00 1.83
C ASN A 39 16.98 4.67 2.10
N VAL A 40 17.71 3.55 2.16
CA VAL A 40 17.12 2.24 2.48
C VAL A 40 16.44 2.26 3.84
N VAL A 41 17.08 2.82 4.87
CA VAL A 41 16.48 2.92 6.21
C VAL A 41 15.18 3.74 6.19
N SER A 42 15.20 4.89 5.51
CA SER A 42 14.00 5.75 5.40
C SER A 42 12.86 5.09 4.64
N ASP A 43 13.18 4.32 3.60
CA ASP A 43 12.19 3.70 2.72
C ASP A 43 11.67 2.35 3.28
N THR A 44 12.36 1.76 4.27
CA THR A 44 12.00 0.47 4.88
C THR A 44 10.58 0.46 5.44
N LEU A 45 10.15 1.54 6.10
CA LEU A 45 8.79 1.62 6.65
C LEU A 45 7.75 1.49 5.55
N TYR A 46 7.96 2.16 4.43
CA TYR A 46 7.03 2.12 3.29
C TYR A 46 7.06 0.77 2.58
N ALA A 47 8.22 0.14 2.46
CA ALA A 47 8.35 -1.20 1.89
C ALA A 47 7.57 -2.25 2.71
N PHE A 48 7.56 -2.13 4.04
CA PHE A 48 6.85 -3.03 4.94
C PHE A 48 5.53 -2.45 5.48
N PHE A 49 5.02 -1.39 4.86
CA PHE A 49 3.83 -0.68 5.34
C PHE A 49 2.60 -1.56 5.53
N PRO A 50 2.26 -2.50 4.62
CA PRO A 50 1.16 -3.43 4.83
C PRO A 50 1.30 -4.26 6.10
N VAL A 51 2.52 -4.69 6.44
CA VAL A 51 2.79 -5.51 7.64
C VAL A 51 2.54 -4.71 8.90
N ILE A 52 2.99 -3.46 8.95
CA ILE A 52 2.81 -2.55 10.08
C ILE A 52 1.33 -2.19 10.24
N ILE A 53 0.62 -1.95 9.14
CA ILE A 53 -0.84 -1.77 9.14
C ILE A 53 -1.55 -3.03 9.64
N GLY A 54 -1.10 -4.21 9.19
CA GLY A 54 -1.64 -5.49 9.63
C GLY A 54 -1.54 -5.69 11.15
N TRP A 55 -0.38 -5.37 11.72
CA TRP A 55 -0.18 -5.39 13.17
C TRP A 55 -1.15 -4.44 13.90
N SER A 56 -1.26 -3.21 13.43
CA SER A 56 -2.14 -2.21 14.04
C SER A 56 -3.62 -2.54 13.88
N ALA A 57 -4.02 -3.05 12.71
CA ALA A 57 -5.37 -3.51 12.42
C ALA A 57 -5.76 -4.72 13.30
N ALA A 58 -4.82 -5.67 13.50
CA ALA A 58 -5.02 -6.81 14.39
C ALA A 58 -5.36 -6.39 15.81
N LYS A 59 -4.66 -5.38 16.32
CA LYS A 59 -4.94 -4.79 17.63
C LYS A 59 -6.35 -4.18 17.71
N LYS A 60 -6.78 -3.50 16.64
CA LYS A 60 -8.13 -2.91 16.56
C LYS A 60 -9.22 -3.97 16.44
N PHE A 61 -9.02 -5.01 15.64
CA PHE A 61 -10.01 -6.07 15.39
C PHE A 61 -9.91 -7.24 16.37
N LYS A 62 -8.99 -7.18 17.37
CA LYS A 62 -8.79 -8.18 18.41
C LYS A 62 -8.53 -9.59 17.86
N THR A 63 -7.69 -9.68 16.83
CA THR A 63 -7.24 -10.94 16.22
C THR A 63 -5.77 -11.21 16.57
N ASN A 64 -5.24 -12.38 16.20
CA ASN A 64 -3.86 -12.73 16.48
C ASN A 64 -2.91 -11.85 15.67
N MET A 65 -2.07 -11.06 16.37
CA MET A 65 -1.16 -10.10 15.73
C MET A 65 -0.11 -10.79 14.86
N ALA A 66 0.47 -11.90 15.30
CA ALA A 66 1.49 -12.61 14.53
C ALA A 66 0.92 -13.19 13.23
N VAL A 67 -0.24 -13.86 13.31
CA VAL A 67 -0.94 -14.39 12.13
C VAL A 67 -1.31 -13.26 11.16
N SER A 68 -1.78 -12.13 11.69
CA SER A 68 -2.11 -10.95 10.89
C SER A 68 -0.91 -10.43 10.12
N MET A 69 0.25 -10.31 10.78
CA MET A 69 1.48 -9.87 10.12
C MET A 69 1.92 -10.84 9.04
N VAL A 70 1.85 -12.14 9.27
CA VAL A 70 2.21 -13.18 8.28
C VAL A 70 1.31 -13.11 7.04
N ILE A 71 -0.01 -12.97 7.23
CA ILE A 71 -0.97 -12.88 6.12
C ILE A 71 -0.67 -11.68 5.22
N VAL A 72 -0.43 -10.51 5.78
CA VAL A 72 -0.16 -9.32 4.96
C VAL A 72 1.29 -9.25 4.47
N ALA A 73 2.24 -9.92 5.13
CA ALA A 73 3.63 -9.95 4.71
C ALA A 73 3.82 -10.63 3.35
N ILE A 74 2.90 -11.50 2.92
CA ILE A 74 2.96 -12.11 1.60
C ILE A 74 2.88 -11.06 0.49
N LEU A 75 2.15 -9.96 0.72
CA LEU A 75 1.98 -8.89 -0.25
C LEU A 75 3.31 -8.17 -0.59
N VAL A 76 4.28 -8.24 0.31
CA VAL A 76 5.59 -7.61 0.16
C VAL A 76 6.73 -8.63 0.12
N ASN A 77 6.41 -9.92 0.08
CA ASN A 77 7.39 -11.00 0.03
C ASN A 77 8.06 -11.05 -1.36
N PRO A 78 9.39 -10.90 -1.46
CA PRO A 78 10.09 -10.93 -2.74
C PRO A 78 9.88 -12.24 -3.52
N ALA A 79 9.73 -13.38 -2.83
CA ALA A 79 9.45 -14.65 -3.49
C ALA A 79 8.05 -14.67 -4.12
N PHE A 80 7.05 -14.03 -3.49
CA PHE A 80 5.71 -13.92 -4.06
C PHE A 80 5.67 -12.94 -5.23
N THR A 81 6.25 -11.75 -5.07
CA THR A 81 6.32 -10.75 -6.16
C THR A 81 7.19 -11.24 -7.31
N GLY A 82 8.23 -12.02 -7.05
CA GLY A 82 9.07 -12.64 -8.06
C GLY A 82 8.35 -13.68 -8.93
N LEU A 83 7.22 -14.25 -8.48
CA LEU A 83 6.42 -15.17 -9.32
C LEU A 83 5.83 -14.48 -10.56
N PHE A 84 5.67 -13.15 -10.51
CA PHE A 84 5.15 -12.34 -11.61
C PHE A 84 6.26 -11.74 -12.49
N ALA A 85 7.53 -12.06 -12.19
CA ALA A 85 8.64 -11.61 -13.01
C ALA A 85 8.44 -12.04 -14.47
N ASP A 86 8.89 -11.21 -15.40
CA ASP A 86 8.79 -11.44 -16.85
C ASP A 86 7.35 -11.58 -17.39
N GLY A 87 6.35 -11.10 -16.66
CA GLY A 87 4.94 -11.16 -17.08
C GLY A 87 4.33 -12.56 -16.98
N ALA A 88 4.88 -13.43 -16.14
CA ALA A 88 4.36 -14.78 -15.94
C ALA A 88 2.92 -14.76 -15.38
N SER A 89 2.03 -15.53 -15.98
CA SER A 89 0.68 -15.74 -15.46
C SER A 89 0.71 -16.72 -14.29
N VAL A 90 0.49 -16.20 -13.08
CA VAL A 90 0.42 -17.01 -11.87
C VAL A 90 -1.03 -17.45 -11.64
N THR A 91 -1.23 -18.74 -11.33
CA THR A 91 -2.55 -19.26 -10.99
C THR A 91 -2.53 -19.92 -9.62
N PHE A 92 -3.57 -19.71 -8.83
CA PHE A 92 -3.80 -20.42 -7.58
C PHE A 92 -5.08 -21.26 -7.69
N LEU A 93 -4.96 -22.59 -7.58
CA LEU A 93 -6.05 -23.56 -7.81
C LEU A 93 -6.77 -23.36 -9.17
N GLY A 94 -6.02 -22.98 -10.22
CA GLY A 94 -6.56 -22.74 -11.55
C GLY A 94 -7.19 -21.33 -11.74
N ILE A 95 -7.26 -20.50 -10.71
CA ILE A 95 -7.76 -19.11 -10.77
C ILE A 95 -6.56 -18.18 -10.99
N PRO A 96 -6.60 -17.29 -12.00
CA PRO A 96 -5.51 -16.36 -12.25
C PRO A 96 -5.36 -15.37 -11.07
N VAL A 97 -4.13 -15.21 -10.59
CA VAL A 97 -3.76 -14.22 -9.58
C VAL A 97 -3.29 -12.97 -10.32
N THR A 98 -3.88 -11.83 -9.97
CA THR A 98 -3.51 -10.55 -10.60
C THR A 98 -2.18 -10.07 -10.03
N ASP A 99 -1.24 -9.70 -10.93
CA ASP A 99 -0.02 -9.01 -10.53
C ASP A 99 -0.36 -7.61 -10.04
N VAL A 100 -0.08 -7.33 -8.77
CA VAL A 100 -0.37 -6.05 -8.14
C VAL A 100 0.75 -5.66 -7.21
N TYR A 101 1.24 -4.45 -7.35
CA TYR A 101 2.15 -3.88 -6.37
C TYR A 101 1.40 -3.44 -5.10
N TYR A 102 1.57 -4.20 -4.04
CA TYR A 102 0.90 -3.96 -2.76
C TYR A 102 1.74 -3.18 -1.75
N GLY A 103 2.98 -2.81 -2.06
CA GLY A 103 3.96 -2.26 -1.11
C GLY A 103 3.47 -1.08 -0.27
N SER A 104 2.63 -0.20 -0.82
CA SER A 104 2.05 0.95 -0.09
C SER A 104 0.55 0.82 0.15
N SER A 105 -0.04 -0.36 -0.06
CA SER A 105 -1.48 -0.55 0.01
C SER A 105 -1.98 -0.72 1.43
N VAL A 106 -2.83 0.19 1.88
CA VAL A 106 -3.46 0.18 3.22
C VAL A 106 -4.74 -0.63 3.23
N LEU A 107 -5.57 -0.44 2.20
CA LEU A 107 -6.91 -1.03 2.16
C LEU A 107 -6.90 -2.56 2.10
N PRO A 108 -6.15 -3.22 1.21
CA PRO A 108 -6.04 -4.67 1.19
C PRO A 108 -5.57 -5.25 2.52
N ALA A 109 -4.60 -4.60 3.18
CA ALA A 109 -4.12 -5.02 4.50
C ALA A 109 -5.22 -4.94 5.56
N ILE A 110 -5.97 -3.83 5.65
CA ILE A 110 -7.05 -3.67 6.62
C ILE A 110 -8.18 -4.67 6.37
N LEU A 111 -8.60 -4.82 5.10
CA LEU A 111 -9.69 -5.73 4.74
C LEU A 111 -9.36 -7.19 5.03
N SER A 112 -8.12 -7.62 4.73
CA SER A 112 -7.68 -8.98 5.03
C SER A 112 -7.67 -9.27 6.53
N ILE A 113 -7.24 -8.32 7.37
CA ILE A 113 -7.23 -8.50 8.81
C ILE A 113 -8.65 -8.43 9.41
N TYR A 114 -9.52 -7.60 8.84
CA TYR A 114 -10.95 -7.65 9.22
C TYR A 114 -11.55 -9.02 8.90
N LEU A 115 -11.30 -9.55 7.72
CA LEU A 115 -11.73 -10.88 7.31
C LEU A 115 -11.15 -11.96 8.22
N LEU A 116 -9.85 -11.88 8.54
CA LEU A 116 -9.18 -12.77 9.49
C LEU A 116 -9.91 -12.79 10.84
N SER A 117 -10.25 -11.62 11.37
CA SER A 117 -10.98 -11.51 12.64
C SER A 117 -12.33 -12.25 12.59
N ARG A 118 -13.04 -12.18 11.45
CA ARG A 118 -14.32 -12.90 11.27
C ARG A 118 -14.13 -14.40 11.16
N VAL A 119 -13.13 -14.83 10.39
CA VAL A 119 -12.81 -16.27 10.25
C VAL A 119 -12.32 -16.86 11.57
N GLU A 120 -11.42 -16.20 12.30
CA GLU A 120 -10.99 -16.65 13.62
C GLU A 120 -12.17 -16.80 14.60
N MET A 121 -13.09 -15.84 14.60
CA MET A 121 -14.27 -15.87 15.46
C MET A 121 -15.17 -17.08 15.15
N LEU A 122 -15.36 -17.41 13.88
CA LEU A 122 -16.12 -18.57 13.43
C LEU A 122 -15.42 -19.88 13.81
N LEU A 123 -14.11 -19.99 13.52
CA LEU A 123 -13.33 -21.19 13.82
C LEU A 123 -13.26 -21.47 15.33
N ARG A 124 -13.16 -20.43 16.17
CA ARG A 124 -13.18 -20.57 17.63
C ARG A 124 -14.50 -21.14 18.17
N LYS A 125 -15.62 -21.01 17.45
CA LYS A 125 -16.90 -21.61 17.82
C LYS A 125 -16.97 -23.10 17.46
N ILE A 126 -16.28 -23.51 16.39
CA ILE A 126 -16.36 -24.86 15.84
C ILE A 126 -15.28 -25.78 16.47
N ILE A 127 -14.08 -25.24 16.68
CA ILE A 127 -12.91 -26.02 17.11
C ILE A 127 -12.92 -26.18 18.64
N PRO A 128 -12.76 -27.42 19.16
CA PRO A 128 -12.66 -27.67 20.61
C PRO A 128 -11.46 -26.95 21.24
N GLY A 129 -11.59 -26.56 22.52
CA GLY A 129 -10.62 -25.73 23.23
C GLY A 129 -9.18 -26.20 23.17
N ALA A 130 -8.94 -27.50 23.29
CA ALA A 130 -7.61 -28.11 23.25
C ALA A 130 -6.86 -27.93 21.91
N LEU A 131 -7.60 -27.85 20.79
CA LEU A 131 -7.02 -27.75 19.44
C LEU A 131 -6.99 -26.32 18.89
N ARG A 132 -7.60 -25.35 19.59
CA ARG A 132 -7.73 -23.95 19.11
C ARG A 132 -6.40 -23.27 18.87
N SER A 133 -5.40 -23.54 19.70
CA SER A 133 -4.08 -22.89 19.61
C SER A 133 -3.34 -23.19 18.30
N ILE A 134 -3.60 -24.36 17.71
CA ILE A 134 -2.94 -24.82 16.49
C ILE A 134 -3.86 -24.64 15.28
N PHE A 135 -5.08 -25.16 15.35
CA PHE A 135 -5.98 -25.22 14.19
C PHE A 135 -6.63 -23.88 13.83
N VAL A 136 -6.89 -23.00 14.81
CA VAL A 136 -7.46 -21.68 14.48
C VAL A 136 -6.47 -20.84 13.65
N PRO A 137 -5.21 -20.62 14.05
CA PRO A 137 -4.24 -19.91 13.22
C PRO A 137 -4.01 -20.56 11.86
N PHE A 138 -3.87 -21.89 11.82
CA PHE A 138 -3.63 -22.62 10.58
C PHE A 138 -4.79 -22.45 9.59
N LEU A 139 -6.02 -22.80 9.99
CA LEU A 139 -7.18 -22.74 9.11
C LEU A 139 -7.56 -21.29 8.74
N SER A 140 -7.40 -20.35 9.66
CA SER A 140 -7.68 -18.96 9.34
C SER A 140 -6.70 -18.41 8.30
N THR A 141 -5.41 -18.75 8.38
CA THR A 141 -4.42 -18.39 7.36
C THR A 141 -4.75 -19.05 6.02
N LEU A 142 -5.06 -20.37 6.03
CA LEU A 142 -5.39 -21.12 4.83
C LEU A 142 -6.62 -20.58 4.09
N ILE A 143 -7.60 -20.02 4.82
CA ILE A 143 -8.82 -19.44 4.24
C ILE A 143 -8.58 -17.99 3.79
N VAL A 144 -7.94 -17.17 4.62
CA VAL A 144 -7.83 -15.73 4.39
C VAL A 144 -6.80 -15.41 3.31
N PHE A 145 -5.69 -16.17 3.25
CA PHE A 145 -4.65 -15.95 2.28
C PHE A 145 -5.15 -16.05 0.81
N PRO A 146 -5.85 -17.11 0.38
CA PRO A 146 -6.40 -17.15 -0.97
C PRO A 146 -7.39 -16.01 -1.26
N LEU A 147 -8.23 -15.66 -0.29
CA LEU A 147 -9.18 -14.56 -0.45
C LEU A 147 -8.48 -13.21 -0.59
N LEU A 148 -7.33 -13.03 0.08
CA LEU A 148 -6.52 -11.84 -0.07
C LEU A 148 -5.99 -11.70 -1.51
N ILE A 149 -5.40 -12.75 -2.08
CA ILE A 149 -4.77 -12.68 -3.41
C ILE A 149 -5.78 -12.74 -4.56
N LEU A 150 -6.89 -13.47 -4.39
CA LEU A 150 -7.87 -13.71 -5.45
C LEU A 150 -9.02 -12.69 -5.48
N ALA A 151 -9.39 -12.11 -4.33
CA ALA A 151 -10.52 -11.20 -4.24
C ALA A 151 -10.11 -9.78 -3.86
N ILE A 152 -9.42 -9.61 -2.74
CA ILE A 152 -9.11 -8.28 -2.19
C ILE A 152 -8.11 -7.54 -3.09
N GLY A 153 -7.12 -8.24 -3.63
CA GLY A 153 -6.14 -7.69 -4.56
C GLY A 153 -6.79 -7.12 -5.84
N PRO A 154 -7.49 -7.95 -6.61
CA PRO A 154 -8.17 -7.51 -7.83
C PRO A 154 -9.15 -6.35 -7.61
N ILE A 155 -9.89 -6.31 -6.50
CA ILE A 155 -10.78 -5.19 -6.16
C ILE A 155 -9.99 -3.87 -6.06
N GLY A 156 -8.82 -3.89 -5.46
CA GLY A 156 -7.94 -2.71 -5.36
C GLY A 156 -7.48 -2.23 -6.74
N VAL A 157 -7.09 -3.14 -7.63
CA VAL A 157 -6.70 -2.82 -9.02
C VAL A 157 -7.86 -2.28 -9.82
N TRP A 158 -8.99 -2.95 -9.77
CA TRP A 158 -10.18 -2.51 -10.50
C TRP A 158 -10.62 -1.11 -10.06
N GLY A 159 -10.62 -0.84 -8.76
CA GLY A 159 -10.87 0.48 -8.22
C GLY A 159 -9.86 1.52 -8.71
N GLY A 160 -8.56 1.19 -8.71
CA GLY A 160 -7.50 2.07 -9.22
C GLY A 160 -7.66 2.37 -10.70
N ASN A 161 -7.93 1.36 -11.52
CA ASN A 161 -8.16 1.51 -12.96
C ASN A 161 -9.40 2.38 -13.26
N LEU A 162 -10.48 2.19 -12.51
CA LEU A 162 -11.69 3.01 -12.63
C LEU A 162 -11.38 4.49 -12.34
N PHE A 163 -10.65 4.77 -11.26
CA PHE A 163 -10.24 6.14 -10.94
C PHE A 163 -9.30 6.73 -11.99
N ALA A 164 -8.32 5.97 -12.48
CA ALA A 164 -7.41 6.43 -13.52
C ALA A 164 -8.17 6.78 -14.81
N SER A 165 -9.12 5.94 -15.23
CA SER A 165 -9.93 6.21 -16.43
C SER A 165 -10.84 7.42 -16.28
N LEU A 166 -11.46 7.58 -15.12
CA LEU A 166 -12.27 8.77 -14.81
C LEU A 166 -11.41 10.05 -14.82
N PHE A 167 -10.22 10.00 -14.22
CA PHE A 167 -9.31 11.14 -14.22
C PHE A 167 -8.89 11.52 -15.63
N THR A 168 -8.47 10.56 -16.45
CA THR A 168 -8.04 10.82 -17.82
C THR A 168 -9.19 11.45 -18.64
N SER A 169 -10.39 10.88 -18.56
CA SER A 169 -11.56 11.41 -19.25
C SER A 169 -11.91 12.84 -18.80
N MET A 170 -11.78 13.13 -17.50
CA MET A 170 -12.01 14.49 -16.99
C MET A 170 -10.90 15.45 -17.39
N TYR A 171 -9.66 15.00 -17.45
CA TYR A 171 -8.53 15.80 -17.86
C TYR A 171 -8.64 16.22 -19.32
N ASP A 172 -9.08 15.31 -20.19
CA ASP A 172 -9.32 15.57 -21.61
C ASP A 172 -10.47 16.57 -21.81
N PHE A 173 -11.51 16.52 -20.96
CA PHE A 173 -12.61 17.48 -20.99
C PHE A 173 -12.20 18.84 -20.42
N SER A 174 -11.58 18.89 -19.25
CA SER A 174 -11.10 20.11 -18.58
C SER A 174 -10.01 19.81 -17.55
N PRO A 175 -8.76 20.24 -17.82
CA PRO A 175 -7.67 20.09 -16.85
C PRO A 175 -7.95 20.74 -15.48
N ILE A 176 -8.73 21.83 -15.46
CA ILE A 176 -9.09 22.53 -14.22
C ILE A 176 -10.01 21.65 -13.35
N LEU A 177 -11.03 21.03 -13.96
CA LEU A 177 -11.94 20.13 -13.25
C LEU A 177 -11.21 18.88 -12.74
N ALA A 178 -10.37 18.28 -13.58
CA ALA A 178 -9.55 17.13 -13.18
C ALA A 178 -8.61 17.49 -12.02
N GLY A 179 -7.94 18.63 -12.08
CA GLY A 179 -7.07 19.13 -11.02
C GLY A 179 -7.81 19.40 -9.71
N THR A 180 -9.00 19.97 -9.79
CA THR A 180 -9.86 20.21 -8.61
C THR A 180 -10.31 18.91 -7.97
N LEU A 181 -10.72 17.91 -8.77
CA LEU A 181 -11.12 16.60 -8.29
C LEU A 181 -9.95 15.87 -7.61
N ILE A 182 -8.83 15.75 -8.31
CA ILE A 182 -7.63 15.08 -7.77
C ILE A 182 -7.12 15.80 -6.52
N GLY A 183 -6.95 17.11 -6.58
CA GLY A 183 -6.48 17.90 -5.44
C GLY A 183 -7.40 17.78 -4.23
N GLY A 184 -8.71 17.79 -4.43
CA GLY A 184 -9.72 17.67 -3.36
C GLY A 184 -9.86 16.24 -2.81
N THR A 185 -9.70 15.22 -3.64
CA THR A 185 -9.86 13.81 -3.22
C THR A 185 -8.56 13.09 -2.92
N TRP A 186 -7.41 13.70 -3.15
CA TRP A 186 -6.09 13.07 -3.05
C TRP A 186 -5.85 12.37 -1.71
N GLN A 187 -6.22 13.01 -0.62
CA GLN A 187 -6.05 12.44 0.72
C GLN A 187 -6.91 11.19 0.94
N ILE A 188 -8.10 11.16 0.35
CA ILE A 188 -8.98 9.99 0.37
C ILE A 188 -8.36 8.87 -0.45
N LEU A 189 -7.83 9.18 -1.63
CA LEU A 189 -7.14 8.21 -2.50
C LEU A 189 -5.90 7.60 -1.82
N ILE A 190 -5.16 8.39 -1.04
CA ILE A 190 -4.03 7.88 -0.23
C ILE A 190 -4.52 6.87 0.81
N ILE A 191 -5.61 7.15 1.53
CA ILE A 191 -6.16 6.25 2.54
C ILE A 191 -6.54 4.90 1.93
N PHE A 192 -7.11 4.91 0.73
CA PHE A 192 -7.47 3.70 0.00
C PHE A 192 -6.29 3.02 -0.70
N GLY A 193 -5.11 3.67 -0.77
CA GLY A 193 -3.94 3.18 -1.50
C GLY A 193 -4.05 3.29 -3.03
N MET A 194 -5.10 3.93 -3.53
CA MET A 194 -5.40 4.05 -4.97
C MET A 194 -4.50 5.05 -5.68
N HIS A 195 -3.85 5.95 -4.94
CA HIS A 195 -2.91 6.93 -5.48
C HIS A 195 -1.74 6.29 -6.24
N ILE A 196 -1.24 5.12 -5.79
CA ILE A 196 -0.18 4.38 -6.49
C ILE A 196 -0.64 3.91 -7.88
N ALA A 197 -1.88 3.40 -7.98
CA ALA A 197 -2.43 3.01 -9.27
C ALA A 197 -2.55 4.21 -10.22
N ILE A 198 -3.01 5.36 -9.72
CA ILE A 198 -3.12 6.58 -10.53
C ILE A 198 -1.74 7.08 -10.98
N LEU A 199 -0.74 7.07 -10.10
CA LEU A 199 0.63 7.42 -10.47
C LEU A 199 1.18 6.47 -11.54
N GLY A 200 1.01 5.17 -11.38
CA GLY A 200 1.48 4.19 -12.37
C GLY A 200 0.74 4.26 -13.71
N LEU A 201 -0.59 4.41 -13.68
CA LEU A 201 -1.43 4.34 -14.87
C LEU A 201 -1.57 5.67 -15.63
N VAL A 202 -1.35 6.79 -14.96
CA VAL A 202 -1.52 8.13 -15.55
C VAL A 202 -0.20 8.91 -15.58
N SER A 203 0.50 9.04 -14.45
CA SER A 203 1.70 9.86 -14.36
C SER A 203 2.83 9.31 -15.22
N VAL A 204 3.12 8.01 -15.12
CA VAL A 204 4.22 7.39 -15.86
C VAL A 204 4.01 7.47 -17.39
N PRO A 205 2.83 7.09 -17.95
CA PRO A 205 2.55 7.30 -19.37
C PRO A 205 2.60 8.76 -19.80
N ASN A 206 2.12 9.70 -18.98
CA ASN A 206 2.12 11.12 -19.32
C ASN A 206 3.54 11.71 -19.36
N ILE A 207 4.41 11.31 -18.44
CA ILE A 207 5.82 11.71 -18.48
C ILE A 207 6.45 11.17 -19.76
N ALA A 208 6.19 9.91 -20.12
CA ALA A 208 6.74 9.30 -21.35
C ALA A 208 6.22 9.97 -22.63
N ALA A 209 4.92 10.34 -22.68
CA ALA A 209 4.30 10.91 -23.87
C ALA A 209 4.51 12.42 -24.02
N TYR A 210 4.47 13.16 -22.92
CA TYR A 210 4.42 14.64 -22.93
C TYR A 210 5.59 15.31 -22.20
N GLY A 211 6.52 14.54 -21.61
CA GLY A 211 7.62 15.05 -20.82
C GLY A 211 7.20 15.76 -19.52
N ARG A 212 5.95 15.63 -19.11
CA ARG A 212 5.40 16.28 -17.91
C ARG A 212 4.39 15.38 -17.20
N ASP A 213 4.34 15.49 -15.88
CA ASP A 213 3.34 14.82 -15.06
C ASP A 213 2.15 15.76 -14.80
N THR A 214 0.97 15.30 -15.14
CA THR A 214 -0.27 16.06 -14.91
C THR A 214 -0.86 15.80 -13.54
N VAL A 215 -0.64 14.63 -12.95
CA VAL A 215 -1.19 14.23 -11.65
C VAL A 215 -0.42 14.90 -10.52
N ILE A 216 0.92 14.83 -10.53
CA ILE A 216 1.75 15.44 -9.47
C ILE A 216 1.53 16.95 -9.41
N MET A 217 1.42 17.62 -10.55
CA MET A 217 1.14 19.06 -10.58
C MET A 217 -0.23 19.41 -9.98
N THR A 218 -1.24 18.56 -10.16
CA THR A 218 -2.60 18.85 -9.71
C THR A 218 -2.82 18.55 -8.22
N HIS A 219 -2.07 17.61 -7.63
CA HIS A 219 -2.21 17.32 -6.19
C HIS A 219 -1.24 18.10 -5.29
N ALA A 220 -0.19 18.72 -5.83
CA ALA A 220 0.77 19.51 -5.05
C ALA A 220 0.11 20.58 -4.16
N PRO A 221 -0.90 21.35 -4.61
CA PRO A 221 -1.62 22.30 -3.75
C PRO A 221 -2.29 21.61 -2.55
N SER A 222 -2.81 20.39 -2.70
CA SER A 222 -3.43 19.63 -1.61
C SER A 222 -2.43 19.33 -0.48
N LEU A 223 -1.18 19.01 -0.82
CA LEU A 223 -0.12 18.80 0.17
C LEU A 223 0.21 20.07 0.95
N ILE A 224 0.29 21.21 0.25
CA ILE A 224 0.56 22.53 0.87
C ILE A 224 -0.59 22.91 1.82
N CYS A 225 -1.84 22.75 1.38
CA CYS A 225 -3.02 23.00 2.22
C CYS A 225 -3.04 22.11 3.46
N GLN A 226 -2.62 20.86 3.35
CA GLN A 226 -2.55 19.94 4.48
C GLN A 226 -1.48 20.36 5.50
N VAL A 227 -0.32 20.78 5.06
CA VAL A 227 0.72 21.35 5.94
C VAL A 227 0.21 22.58 6.65
N ALA A 228 -0.44 23.51 5.94
CA ALA A 228 -1.01 24.73 6.51
C ALA A 228 -2.13 24.45 7.53
N ALA A 229 -2.93 23.40 7.32
CA ALA A 229 -3.98 22.99 8.26
C ALA A 229 -3.44 22.27 9.52
N GLY A 230 -2.20 21.78 9.47
CA GLY A 230 -1.53 21.10 10.59
C GLY A 230 -0.70 22.04 11.49
N LEU A 231 -0.51 23.30 11.07
CA LEU A 231 0.14 24.37 11.82
C LEU A 231 -0.85 25.12 12.69
#